data_ec7e6a9a85930998bb41d7ffbc9d3821
#
_entry.id   ec7e6a9a85930998bb41d7ffbc9d3821
#
_cell.length_a   1.000
_cell.length_b   1.000
_cell.length_c   1.000
_cell.angle_alpha   90.00
_cell.angle_beta   90.00
_cell.angle_gamma   90.00
#
_symmetry.space_group_name_H-M   'P 1'
#
loop_
_entity.id
_entity.type
_entity.pdbx_description
1 polymer ?
#
loop_
_entity_poly.entity_id
_entity_poly.type
_entity_poly.pdbx_seq_one_letter_code
_entity_poly.pdbx_strand_id
1 'polypeptide(L)'
;IINKQFDPKKTLEVVERERITTLFGAATIFRMMVELPEFASADFSGVKWIMAGAAPTPINIMEKFWDKGVKFVLGYGMTEAGPNNISSCAHLISEDVMKAKYASVGKPMYLSMVKLADDDGNEITAPNTPGELLWGGPQTFSGYWNNPEETAKTLKDGWVYSGDMAVRDEDGYYYIVGRKKNMFISGGENVFPPEIERAMYDIAEIHEVCVFGVPDEKWGEVGKAVVSLKPGKSASKEAIVAALGSKLARYKIPKYIAFVDEVPKNNVGKIVVSKVVELYGRATD
;
A
#
# COMPACT_ATOMS: atom_id res chain seq x y z
N ILE A 1 -22.63 -10.10 -3.49
CA ILE A 1 -22.41 -11.32 -2.66
C ILE A 1 -21.41 -10.97 -1.58
N ILE A 2 -21.72 -11.31 -0.34
CA ILE A 2 -20.83 -11.09 0.81
C ILE A 2 -20.46 -12.47 1.37
N ASN A 3 -19.18 -12.79 1.38
CA ASN A 3 -18.68 -13.99 2.01
C ASN A 3 -18.39 -13.73 3.50
N LYS A 4 -18.93 -14.60 4.35
CA LYS A 4 -18.70 -14.54 5.81
C LYS A 4 -17.23 -14.82 6.18
N GLN A 5 -16.60 -15.69 5.41
CA GLN A 5 -15.20 -16.07 5.53
C GLN A 5 -14.62 -16.17 4.14
N PHE A 6 -13.41 -15.63 3.95
CA PHE A 6 -12.73 -15.71 2.68
C PHE A 6 -12.16 -17.11 2.45
N ASP A 7 -12.48 -17.65 1.27
CA ASP A 7 -11.92 -18.88 0.73
C ASP A 7 -11.60 -18.60 -0.74
N PRO A 8 -10.33 -18.66 -1.18
CA PRO A 8 -9.95 -18.26 -2.52
C PRO A 8 -10.54 -19.16 -3.60
N LYS A 9 -10.60 -20.49 -3.39
CA LYS A 9 -11.17 -21.44 -4.34
C LYS A 9 -12.68 -21.22 -4.51
N LYS A 10 -13.37 -21.10 -3.39
CA LYS A 10 -14.82 -20.83 -3.37
C LYS A 10 -15.13 -19.47 -4.01
N THR A 11 -14.23 -18.49 -3.88
CA THR A 11 -14.39 -17.19 -4.52
C THR A 11 -14.30 -17.31 -6.03
N LEU A 12 -13.36 -18.09 -6.60
CA LEU A 12 -13.29 -18.37 -8.03
C LEU A 12 -14.59 -19.02 -8.54
N GLU A 13 -15.07 -20.05 -7.86
CA GLU A 13 -16.34 -20.73 -8.19
C GLU A 13 -17.54 -19.75 -8.20
N VAL A 14 -17.59 -18.83 -7.23
CA VAL A 14 -18.66 -17.82 -7.15
C VAL A 14 -18.55 -16.81 -8.27
N VAL A 15 -17.34 -16.39 -8.64
CA VAL A 15 -17.12 -15.45 -9.76
C VAL A 15 -17.73 -15.98 -11.04
N GLU A 16 -17.51 -17.25 -11.36
CA GLU A 16 -18.04 -17.90 -12.56
C GLU A 16 -19.55 -18.14 -12.44
N ARG A 17 -19.99 -18.85 -11.40
CA ARG A 17 -21.39 -19.29 -11.21
C ARG A 17 -22.36 -18.11 -11.17
N GLU A 18 -22.01 -17.06 -10.44
CA GLU A 18 -22.87 -15.89 -10.23
C GLU A 18 -22.60 -14.77 -11.28
N ARG A 19 -21.69 -15.02 -12.22
CA ARG A 19 -21.28 -14.05 -13.25
C ARG A 19 -20.95 -12.68 -12.65
N ILE A 20 -20.10 -12.67 -11.65
CA ILE A 20 -19.71 -11.46 -10.92
C ILE A 20 -19.13 -10.42 -11.88
N THR A 21 -19.60 -9.19 -11.76
CA THR A 21 -19.16 -8.09 -12.64
C THR A 21 -18.09 -7.20 -12.03
N THR A 22 -18.01 -7.16 -10.68
CA THR A 22 -17.04 -6.34 -9.95
C THR A 22 -16.58 -7.06 -8.70
N LEU A 23 -15.29 -6.91 -8.37
CA LEU A 23 -14.69 -7.44 -7.15
C LEU A 23 -14.02 -6.32 -6.37
N PHE A 24 -14.18 -6.37 -5.04
CA PHE A 24 -13.49 -5.48 -4.12
C PHE A 24 -12.85 -6.31 -3.01
N GLY A 25 -11.59 -5.99 -2.66
CA GLY A 25 -10.90 -6.68 -1.58
C GLY A 25 -9.52 -6.10 -1.26
N ALA A 26 -8.88 -6.66 -0.23
CA ALA A 26 -7.49 -6.36 0.07
C ALA A 26 -6.54 -7.11 -0.90
N ALA A 27 -5.31 -6.60 -1.06
CA ALA A 27 -4.29 -7.20 -1.91
C ALA A 27 -4.04 -8.70 -1.62
N THR A 28 -4.10 -9.09 -0.35
CA THR A 28 -3.92 -10.48 0.11
C THR A 28 -4.96 -11.44 -0.46
N ILE A 29 -6.21 -10.98 -0.62
CA ILE A 29 -7.30 -11.78 -1.22
C ILE A 29 -6.94 -12.15 -2.67
N PHE A 30 -6.53 -11.15 -3.45
CA PHE A 30 -6.17 -11.35 -4.85
C PHE A 30 -4.89 -12.18 -5.01
N ARG A 31 -3.91 -12.00 -4.10
CA ARG A 31 -2.72 -12.85 -4.06
C ARG A 31 -3.10 -14.32 -3.87
N MET A 32 -3.90 -14.64 -2.86
CA MET A 32 -4.32 -16.02 -2.60
C MET A 32 -5.11 -16.62 -3.76
N MET A 33 -5.86 -15.81 -4.51
CA MET A 33 -6.56 -16.29 -5.70
C MET A 33 -5.58 -16.64 -6.83
N VAL A 34 -4.61 -15.78 -7.14
CA VAL A 34 -3.64 -16.01 -8.24
C VAL A 34 -2.63 -17.12 -7.96
N GLU A 35 -2.44 -17.50 -6.70
CA GLU A 35 -1.58 -18.61 -6.28
C GLU A 35 -2.25 -19.99 -6.44
N LEU A 36 -3.57 -20.04 -6.64
CA LEU A 36 -4.29 -21.30 -6.88
C LEU A 36 -4.04 -21.81 -8.31
N PRO A 37 -3.83 -23.13 -8.48
CA PRO A 37 -3.76 -23.74 -9.81
C PRO A 37 -5.02 -23.49 -10.65
N GLU A 38 -6.18 -23.48 -10.01
CA GLU A 38 -7.49 -23.23 -10.63
C GLU A 38 -7.63 -21.83 -11.23
N PHE A 39 -6.83 -20.85 -10.76
CA PHE A 39 -6.85 -19.50 -11.32
C PHE A 39 -6.54 -19.48 -12.82
N ALA A 40 -5.66 -20.37 -13.29
CA ALA A 40 -5.28 -20.42 -14.71
C ALA A 40 -6.49 -20.66 -15.61
N SER A 41 -7.40 -21.56 -15.22
CA SER A 41 -8.60 -21.93 -15.99
C SER A 41 -9.85 -21.13 -15.64
N ALA A 42 -9.84 -20.36 -14.54
CA ALA A 42 -11.01 -19.62 -14.05
C ALA A 42 -11.49 -18.58 -15.07
N ASP A 43 -12.80 -18.52 -15.29
CA ASP A 43 -13.44 -17.59 -16.22
C ASP A 43 -13.76 -16.25 -15.54
N PHE A 44 -13.10 -15.19 -15.99
CA PHE A 44 -13.30 -13.82 -15.57
C PHE A 44 -14.02 -12.97 -16.63
N SER A 45 -14.56 -13.57 -17.70
CA SER A 45 -15.18 -12.83 -18.81
C SER A 45 -16.36 -11.93 -18.39
N GLY A 46 -17.03 -12.26 -17.29
CA GLY A 46 -18.08 -11.43 -16.68
C GLY A 46 -17.55 -10.25 -15.87
N VAL A 47 -16.28 -10.29 -15.42
CA VAL A 47 -15.71 -9.29 -14.50
C VAL A 47 -15.25 -8.07 -15.29
N LYS A 48 -15.87 -6.93 -15.04
CA LYS A 48 -15.56 -5.66 -15.71
C LYS A 48 -14.34 -4.98 -15.08
N TRP A 49 -14.23 -5.01 -13.75
CA TRP A 49 -13.12 -4.45 -13.03
C TRP A 49 -13.00 -5.01 -11.61
N ILE A 50 -11.79 -4.89 -11.09
CA ILE A 50 -11.41 -5.20 -9.71
C ILE A 50 -10.86 -3.93 -9.07
N MET A 51 -11.20 -3.67 -7.82
CA MET A 51 -10.58 -2.64 -7.00
C MET A 51 -9.94 -3.28 -5.77
N ALA A 52 -8.65 -3.01 -5.58
CA ALA A 52 -7.96 -3.32 -4.33
C ALA A 52 -7.78 -2.06 -3.49
N GLY A 53 -7.88 -2.23 -2.18
CA GLY A 53 -7.66 -1.16 -1.19
C GLY A 53 -7.00 -1.68 0.07
N ALA A 54 -6.83 -0.81 1.05
CA ALA A 54 -6.26 -1.08 2.37
C ALA A 54 -4.77 -1.42 2.43
N ALA A 55 -4.13 -1.82 1.32
CA ALA A 55 -2.69 -2.06 1.24
C ALA A 55 -2.19 -1.94 -0.21
N PRO A 56 -0.90 -1.65 -0.44
CA PRO A 56 -0.31 -1.70 -1.76
C PRO A 56 -0.47 -3.10 -2.38
N THR A 57 -0.79 -3.15 -3.67
CA THR A 57 -0.89 -4.39 -4.43
C THR A 57 0.31 -4.49 -5.36
N PRO A 58 1.12 -5.56 -5.27
CA PRO A 58 2.22 -5.80 -6.20
C PRO A 58 1.74 -5.90 -7.64
N ILE A 59 2.53 -5.35 -8.58
CA ILE A 59 2.16 -5.31 -10.01
C ILE A 59 1.95 -6.70 -10.58
N ASN A 60 2.78 -7.67 -10.22
CA ASN A 60 2.67 -9.05 -10.70
C ASN A 60 1.34 -9.75 -10.37
N ILE A 61 0.62 -9.27 -9.34
CA ILE A 61 -0.74 -9.73 -9.05
C ILE A 61 -1.73 -9.07 -10.01
N MET A 62 -1.59 -7.76 -10.24
CA MET A 62 -2.45 -7.01 -11.16
C MET A 62 -2.32 -7.53 -12.60
N GLU A 63 -1.10 -7.81 -13.05
CA GLU A 63 -0.80 -8.37 -14.37
C GLU A 63 -1.54 -9.69 -14.64
N LYS A 64 -1.64 -10.58 -13.64
CA LYS A 64 -2.40 -11.83 -13.76
C LYS A 64 -3.88 -11.63 -14.09
N PHE A 65 -4.48 -10.56 -13.59
CA PHE A 65 -5.86 -10.20 -13.91
C PHE A 65 -5.95 -9.46 -15.26
N TRP A 66 -4.98 -8.60 -15.57
CA TRP A 66 -4.90 -7.94 -16.88
C TRP A 66 -4.78 -8.97 -18.01
N ASP A 67 -3.98 -10.02 -17.83
CA ASP A 67 -3.84 -11.14 -18.80
C ASP A 67 -5.19 -11.86 -19.05
N LYS A 68 -6.13 -11.77 -18.10
CA LYS A 68 -7.51 -12.27 -18.23
C LYS A 68 -8.49 -11.19 -18.75
N GLY A 69 -8.01 -10.04 -19.20
CA GLY A 69 -8.81 -8.95 -19.72
C GLY A 69 -9.57 -8.15 -18.66
N VAL A 70 -9.22 -8.30 -17.37
CA VAL A 70 -9.91 -7.62 -16.27
C VAL A 70 -9.15 -6.35 -15.87
N LYS A 71 -9.82 -5.21 -15.86
CA LYS A 71 -9.25 -3.97 -15.32
C LYS A 71 -9.04 -4.10 -13.80
N PHE A 72 -7.82 -3.87 -13.36
CA PHE A 72 -7.47 -3.88 -11.94
C PHE A 72 -6.97 -2.50 -11.53
N VAL A 73 -7.62 -1.87 -10.56
CA VAL A 73 -7.31 -0.53 -10.07
C VAL A 73 -7.15 -0.53 -8.56
N LEU A 74 -6.49 0.51 -8.06
CA LEU A 74 -6.41 0.78 -6.62
C LEU A 74 -7.43 1.85 -6.23
N GLY A 75 -7.85 1.79 -4.96
CA GLY A 75 -8.62 2.83 -4.30
C GLY A 75 -8.06 3.09 -2.91
N TYR A 76 -8.30 4.29 -2.40
CA TYR A 76 -7.86 4.69 -1.08
C TYR A 76 -8.95 5.49 -0.35
N GLY A 77 -9.03 5.26 0.95
CA GLY A 77 -9.90 5.95 1.88
C GLY A 77 -9.66 5.42 3.29
N MET A 78 -10.29 6.05 4.25
CA MET A 78 -10.25 5.65 5.66
C MET A 78 -11.63 5.83 6.29
N THR A 79 -11.87 5.14 7.39
CA THR A 79 -13.18 5.17 8.08
C THR A 79 -13.58 6.61 8.45
N GLU A 80 -12.63 7.41 8.90
CA GLU A 80 -12.83 8.78 9.34
C GLU A 80 -13.21 9.75 8.21
N ALA A 81 -12.90 9.39 6.98
CA ALA A 81 -13.19 10.22 5.80
C ALA A 81 -14.26 9.60 4.88
N GLY A 82 -14.81 8.45 5.26
CA GLY A 82 -15.59 7.59 4.38
C GLY A 82 -14.70 6.73 3.47
N PRO A 83 -15.04 5.49 3.25
CA PRO A 83 -14.24 4.61 2.41
C PRO A 83 -14.28 5.03 0.94
N ASN A 84 -13.22 4.78 0.18
CA ASN A 84 -13.14 5.03 -1.27
C ASN A 84 -13.27 6.50 -1.70
N ASN A 85 -12.51 7.37 -1.09
CA ASN A 85 -12.51 8.80 -1.42
C ASN A 85 -11.62 9.14 -2.63
N ILE A 86 -10.65 8.29 -2.93
CA ILE A 86 -9.80 8.36 -4.12
C ILE A 86 -9.90 7.04 -4.87
N SER A 87 -10.09 7.09 -6.19
CA SER A 87 -10.12 5.91 -7.04
C SER A 87 -9.72 6.26 -8.48
N SER A 88 -9.13 5.30 -9.16
CA SER A 88 -8.87 5.41 -10.60
C SER A 88 -10.12 5.27 -11.47
N CYS A 89 -11.29 5.00 -10.89
CA CYS A 89 -12.56 4.87 -11.64
C CYS A 89 -12.40 4.01 -12.91
N ALA A 90 -12.16 2.71 -12.74
CA ALA A 90 -11.78 1.77 -13.83
C ALA A 90 -12.63 1.86 -15.11
N HIS A 91 -13.90 2.26 -15.00
CA HIS A 91 -14.81 2.41 -16.14
C HIS A 91 -14.58 3.70 -16.96
N LEU A 92 -13.83 4.68 -16.42
CA LEU A 92 -13.57 5.98 -17.06
C LEU A 92 -12.16 6.09 -17.65
N ILE A 93 -11.25 5.17 -17.32
CA ILE A 93 -9.85 5.22 -17.79
C ILE A 93 -9.60 4.17 -18.88
N SER A 94 -8.71 4.51 -19.82
CA SER A 94 -8.19 3.53 -20.78
C SER A 94 -7.29 2.51 -20.12
N GLU A 95 -7.07 1.39 -20.78
CA GLU A 95 -6.16 0.34 -20.30
C GLU A 95 -4.71 0.84 -20.18
N ASP A 96 -4.27 1.65 -21.16
CA ASP A 96 -2.92 2.24 -21.16
C ASP A 96 -2.69 3.15 -19.95
N VAL A 97 -3.66 4.02 -19.64
CA VAL A 97 -3.59 4.89 -18.46
C VAL A 97 -3.61 4.06 -17.18
N MET A 98 -4.45 3.04 -17.11
CA MET A 98 -4.52 2.13 -15.95
C MET A 98 -3.17 1.46 -15.70
N LYS A 99 -2.53 0.93 -16.75
CA LYS A 99 -1.22 0.28 -16.64
C LYS A 99 -0.10 1.28 -16.31
N ALA A 100 -0.09 2.45 -16.96
CA ALA A 100 0.91 3.48 -16.70
C ALA A 100 0.83 4.05 -15.25
N LYS A 101 -0.37 4.14 -14.70
CA LYS A 101 -0.65 4.69 -13.36
C LYS A 101 -0.97 3.60 -12.33
N TYR A 102 -0.51 2.36 -12.52
CA TYR A 102 -0.89 1.19 -11.72
C TYR A 102 -0.65 1.34 -10.20
N ALA A 103 0.37 2.10 -9.82
CA ALA A 103 0.72 2.33 -8.42
C ALA A 103 -0.10 3.48 -7.78
N SER A 104 -0.85 4.22 -8.58
CA SER A 104 -1.71 5.30 -8.10
C SER A 104 -2.98 4.76 -7.48
N VAL A 105 -3.41 5.38 -6.40
CA VAL A 105 -4.75 5.15 -5.83
C VAL A 105 -5.84 5.91 -6.60
N GLY A 106 -5.47 6.73 -7.62
CA GLY A 106 -6.41 7.43 -8.49
C GLY A 106 -6.54 8.92 -8.20
N LYS A 107 -7.72 9.45 -8.48
CA LYS A 107 -8.10 10.86 -8.27
C LYS A 107 -9.25 10.97 -7.27
N PRO A 108 -9.43 12.14 -6.63
CA PRO A 108 -10.56 12.36 -5.73
C PRO A 108 -11.91 12.06 -6.39
N MET A 109 -12.77 11.37 -5.66
CA MET A 109 -14.16 11.12 -6.06
C MET A 109 -14.96 12.43 -6.00
N TYR A 110 -16.08 12.48 -6.71
CA TYR A 110 -16.84 13.70 -7.01
C TYR A 110 -17.13 14.61 -5.79
N LEU A 111 -17.44 14.07 -4.62
CA LEU A 111 -17.73 14.84 -3.41
C LEU A 111 -16.58 14.88 -2.40
N SER A 112 -15.45 14.27 -2.73
CA SER A 112 -14.30 14.20 -1.82
C SER A 112 -13.42 15.43 -1.98
N MET A 113 -13.25 16.19 -0.91
CA MET A 113 -12.27 17.26 -0.83
C MET A 113 -10.96 16.68 -0.31
N VAL A 114 -9.89 16.88 -1.08
CA VAL A 114 -8.56 16.31 -0.77
C VAL A 114 -7.51 17.38 -0.98
N LYS A 115 -6.58 17.50 -0.03
CA LYS A 115 -5.36 18.30 -0.20
C LYS A 115 -4.15 17.60 0.40
N LEU A 116 -2.97 18.00 -0.03
CA LEU A 116 -1.70 17.67 0.61
C LEU A 116 -1.26 18.87 1.46
N ALA A 117 -0.76 18.62 2.65
CA ALA A 117 -0.28 19.69 3.53
C ALA A 117 1.12 19.39 4.06
N ASP A 118 1.87 20.46 4.31
CA ASP A 118 3.14 20.42 5.05
C ASP A 118 2.91 20.28 6.56
N ASP A 119 3.98 20.30 7.34
CA ASP A 119 3.91 20.16 8.81
C ASP A 119 3.25 21.36 9.50
N ASP A 120 3.23 22.53 8.86
CA ASP A 120 2.57 23.75 9.33
C ASP A 120 1.10 23.81 8.90
N GLY A 121 0.62 22.85 8.12
CA GLY A 121 -0.75 22.75 7.60
C GLY A 121 -1.01 23.56 6.33
N ASN A 122 0.03 24.16 5.72
CA ASN A 122 -0.09 24.85 4.44
C ASN A 122 -0.32 23.86 3.31
N GLU A 123 -1.16 24.23 2.36
CA GLU A 123 -1.45 23.37 1.21
C GLU A 123 -0.26 23.28 0.25
N ILE A 124 0.14 22.05 -0.11
CA ILE A 124 1.15 21.75 -1.12
C ILE A 124 0.45 21.59 -2.47
N THR A 125 0.69 22.53 -3.36
CA THR A 125 0.14 22.52 -4.73
C THR A 125 1.11 22.02 -5.79
N ALA A 126 2.42 22.06 -5.51
CA ALA A 126 3.46 21.59 -6.43
C ALA A 126 3.34 20.08 -6.68
N PRO A 127 3.36 19.61 -7.94
CA PRO A 127 3.33 18.20 -8.24
C PRO A 127 4.57 17.47 -7.71
N ASN A 128 4.43 16.17 -7.46
CA ASN A 128 5.49 15.28 -6.99
C ASN A 128 6.15 15.70 -5.66
N THR A 129 5.51 16.60 -4.91
CA THR A 129 5.96 17.03 -3.58
C THR A 129 5.19 16.27 -2.50
N PRO A 130 5.88 15.56 -1.61
CA PRO A 130 5.23 14.81 -0.53
C PRO A 130 4.57 15.75 0.48
N GLY A 131 3.36 15.39 0.91
CA GLY A 131 2.63 16.05 1.99
C GLY A 131 1.70 15.08 2.70
N GLU A 132 1.23 15.45 3.88
CA GLU A 132 0.20 14.71 4.57
C GLU A 132 -1.12 14.85 3.82
N LEU A 133 -1.77 13.72 3.56
CA LEU A 133 -3.07 13.70 2.89
C LEU A 133 -4.17 14.09 3.86
N LEU A 134 -4.90 15.14 3.55
CA LEU A 134 -6.01 15.64 4.34
C LEU A 134 -7.33 15.48 3.59
N TRP A 135 -8.38 15.12 4.34
CA TRP A 135 -9.72 14.93 3.83
C TRP A 135 -10.69 15.98 4.34
N GLY A 136 -11.52 16.50 3.46
CA GLY A 136 -12.63 17.38 3.81
C GLY A 136 -13.91 16.93 3.11
N GLY A 137 -15.01 17.60 3.42
CA GLY A 137 -16.30 17.35 2.82
C GLY A 137 -17.31 16.66 3.74
N PRO A 138 -18.56 16.51 3.27
CA PRO A 138 -19.68 16.06 4.12
C PRO A 138 -19.59 14.60 4.55
N GLN A 139 -18.75 13.80 3.93
CA GLN A 139 -18.55 12.38 4.24
C GLN A 139 -17.59 12.14 5.40
N THR A 140 -16.91 13.18 5.89
CA THR A 140 -15.99 13.05 7.02
C THR A 140 -16.74 12.80 8.34
N PHE A 141 -16.12 12.04 9.22
CA PHE A 141 -16.67 11.72 10.52
C PHE A 141 -16.83 12.98 11.41
N SER A 142 -17.72 12.91 12.42
CA SER A 142 -17.87 13.96 13.43
C SER A 142 -16.96 13.78 14.63
N GLY A 143 -16.25 12.66 14.73
CA GLY A 143 -15.30 12.37 15.80
C GLY A 143 -15.33 10.90 16.25
N TYR A 144 -14.39 10.56 17.12
CA TYR A 144 -14.33 9.25 17.76
C TYR A 144 -15.27 9.18 18.96
N TRP A 145 -15.96 8.05 19.08
CA TRP A 145 -16.86 7.82 20.21
C TRP A 145 -16.11 7.89 21.54
N ASN A 146 -16.58 8.75 22.42
CA ASN A 146 -16.05 8.94 23.77
C ASN A 146 -14.54 9.24 23.85
N ASN A 147 -13.96 9.81 22.78
CA ASN A 147 -12.54 10.15 22.70
C ASN A 147 -12.32 11.53 22.07
N PRO A 148 -12.66 12.61 22.82
CA PRO A 148 -12.52 13.97 22.30
C PRO A 148 -11.06 14.38 22.07
N GLU A 149 -10.13 13.84 22.84
CA GLU A 149 -8.70 14.15 22.70
C GLU A 149 -8.17 13.65 21.34
N GLU A 150 -8.44 12.41 20.98
CA GLU A 150 -8.00 11.86 19.68
C GLU A 150 -8.78 12.49 18.53
N THR A 151 -10.04 12.84 18.74
CA THR A 151 -10.83 13.61 17.77
C THR A 151 -10.17 14.94 17.44
N ALA A 152 -9.76 15.70 18.46
CA ALA A 152 -9.10 17.00 18.26
C ALA A 152 -7.72 16.89 17.58
N LYS A 153 -7.02 15.75 17.72
CA LYS A 153 -5.77 15.49 17.00
C LYS A 153 -6.01 15.20 15.53
N THR A 154 -7.09 14.49 15.22
CA THR A 154 -7.38 13.96 13.88
C THR A 154 -8.25 14.91 13.05
N LEU A 155 -9.21 15.61 13.66
CA LEU A 155 -10.11 16.54 12.99
C LEU A 155 -9.81 17.96 13.42
N LYS A 156 -9.27 18.78 12.50
CA LYS A 156 -8.88 20.18 12.73
C LYS A 156 -9.42 21.05 11.60
N ASP A 157 -10.12 22.11 11.95
CA ASP A 157 -10.63 23.11 11.00
C ASP A 157 -11.43 22.51 9.83
N GLY A 158 -12.18 21.44 10.10
CA GLY A 158 -12.97 20.72 9.10
C GLY A 158 -12.17 19.75 8.22
N TRP A 159 -10.88 19.55 8.50
CA TRP A 159 -10.03 18.61 7.81
C TRP A 159 -9.63 17.43 8.69
N VAL A 160 -9.77 16.23 8.15
CA VAL A 160 -9.28 15.00 8.78
C VAL A 160 -7.82 14.79 8.35
N TYR A 161 -6.93 14.79 9.32
CA TYR A 161 -5.51 14.49 9.14
C TYR A 161 -5.33 12.96 9.11
N SER A 162 -4.99 12.42 7.93
CA SER A 162 -4.97 10.98 7.72
C SER A 162 -3.78 10.27 8.40
N GLY A 163 -2.70 11.00 8.66
CA GLY A 163 -1.42 10.43 9.04
C GLY A 163 -0.73 9.67 7.89
N ASP A 164 -1.31 9.70 6.68
CA ASP A 164 -0.71 9.13 5.47
C ASP A 164 -0.04 10.22 4.64
N MET A 165 1.18 9.96 4.20
CA MET A 165 1.92 10.83 3.28
C MET A 165 1.61 10.40 1.85
N ALA A 166 1.38 11.39 1.00
CA ALA A 166 1.10 11.15 -0.42
C ALA A 166 1.82 12.17 -1.31
N VAL A 167 1.95 11.85 -2.57
CA VAL A 167 2.32 12.78 -3.65
C VAL A 167 1.19 12.83 -4.66
N ARG A 168 1.06 13.96 -5.35
CA ARG A 168 0.16 14.13 -6.48
C ARG A 168 0.99 14.42 -7.72
N ASP A 169 0.82 13.66 -8.79
CA ASP A 169 1.52 13.93 -10.04
C ASP A 169 0.90 15.09 -10.84
N GLU A 170 1.53 15.44 -11.96
CA GLU A 170 1.08 16.52 -12.86
C GLU A 170 -0.30 16.28 -13.47
N ASP A 171 -0.68 15.01 -13.61
CA ASP A 171 -2.01 14.60 -14.13
C ASP A 171 -3.08 14.56 -13.02
N GLY A 172 -2.71 14.84 -11.76
CA GLY A 172 -3.60 14.86 -10.60
C GLY A 172 -3.87 13.48 -9.98
N TYR A 173 -3.07 12.46 -10.30
CA TYR A 173 -3.13 11.15 -9.65
C TYR A 173 -2.38 11.16 -8.33
N TYR A 174 -2.96 10.53 -7.31
CA TYR A 174 -2.39 10.43 -5.98
C TYR A 174 -1.69 9.09 -5.77
N TYR A 175 -0.54 9.13 -5.10
CA TYR A 175 0.27 7.97 -4.73
C TYR A 175 0.53 8.03 -3.23
N ILE A 176 0.13 6.99 -2.49
CA ILE A 176 0.44 6.89 -1.06
C ILE A 176 1.89 6.45 -0.94
N VAL A 177 2.71 7.29 -0.31
CA VAL A 177 4.14 7.03 -0.13
C VAL A 177 4.47 6.42 1.23
N GLY A 178 3.58 6.55 2.22
CA GLY A 178 3.74 5.88 3.51
C GLY A 178 2.92 6.49 4.62
N ARG A 179 3.16 6.03 5.85
CA ARG A 179 2.65 6.62 7.07
C ARG A 179 3.63 7.64 7.62
N LYS A 180 3.15 8.83 8.00
CA LYS A 180 3.97 9.90 8.59
C LYS A 180 4.78 9.39 9.78
N LYS A 181 4.15 8.64 10.69
CA LYS A 181 4.76 8.05 11.88
C LYS A 181 5.77 6.92 11.62
N ASN A 182 5.76 6.33 10.43
CA ASN A 182 6.67 5.24 10.05
C ASN A 182 7.80 5.73 9.14
N MET A 183 7.73 6.97 8.68
CA MET A 183 8.83 7.63 7.97
C MET A 183 10.02 7.76 8.92
N PHE A 184 11.21 7.58 8.40
CA PHE A 184 12.45 7.85 9.13
C PHE A 184 13.35 8.80 8.34
N ILE A 185 14.28 9.45 9.02
CA ILE A 185 15.15 10.47 8.41
C ILE A 185 16.56 9.93 8.33
N SER A 186 17.03 9.71 7.10
CA SER A 186 18.39 9.22 6.84
C SER A 186 19.23 10.30 6.16
N GLY A 187 20.22 10.82 6.87
CA GLY A 187 21.11 11.86 6.35
C GLY A 187 20.40 13.18 5.98
N GLY A 188 19.29 13.49 6.66
CA GLY A 188 18.47 14.68 6.40
C GLY A 188 17.36 14.46 5.38
N GLU A 189 17.28 13.28 4.75
CA GLU A 189 16.28 12.95 3.74
C GLU A 189 15.16 12.08 4.32
N ASN A 190 13.91 12.39 3.97
CA ASN A 190 12.76 11.61 4.35
C ASN A 190 12.72 10.28 3.58
N VAL A 191 12.65 9.17 4.32
CA VAL A 191 12.58 7.82 3.76
C VAL A 191 11.25 7.18 4.13
N PHE A 192 10.53 6.74 3.11
CA PHE A 192 9.24 6.09 3.26
C PHE A 192 9.38 4.58 3.06
N PRO A 193 9.19 3.77 4.12
CA PRO A 193 9.31 2.31 4.05
C PRO A 193 8.59 1.63 2.87
N PRO A 194 7.35 2.01 2.50
CA PRO A 194 6.64 1.36 1.40
C PRO A 194 7.31 1.48 0.03
N GLU A 195 8.12 2.51 -0.21
CA GLU A 195 8.90 2.63 -1.45
C GLU A 195 9.96 1.52 -1.53
N ILE A 196 10.64 1.28 -0.41
CA ILE A 196 11.66 0.24 -0.30
C ILE A 196 11.02 -1.14 -0.35
N GLU A 197 9.94 -1.35 0.41
CA GLU A 197 9.19 -2.61 0.43
C GLU A 197 8.70 -2.99 -0.96
N ARG A 198 8.19 -2.03 -1.74
CA ARG A 198 7.76 -2.26 -3.13
C ARG A 198 8.93 -2.74 -4.00
N ALA A 199 10.09 -2.05 -3.93
CA ALA A 199 11.27 -2.45 -4.69
C ALA A 199 11.79 -3.84 -4.27
N MET A 200 11.63 -4.20 -2.99
CA MET A 200 11.99 -5.53 -2.48
C MET A 200 11.01 -6.61 -2.94
N TYR A 201 9.72 -6.34 -3.06
CA TYR A 201 8.74 -7.30 -3.58
C TYR A 201 8.96 -7.67 -5.06
N ASP A 202 9.70 -6.87 -5.82
CA ASP A 202 10.12 -7.21 -7.19
C ASP A 202 11.24 -8.28 -7.21
N ILE A 203 11.84 -8.61 -6.07
CA ILE A 203 12.84 -9.67 -5.94
C ILE A 203 12.09 -11.00 -5.80
N ALA A 204 12.30 -11.90 -6.76
CA ALA A 204 11.50 -13.12 -6.91
C ALA A 204 11.49 -14.04 -5.69
N GLU A 205 12.57 -14.04 -4.89
CA GLU A 205 12.79 -14.87 -3.71
C GLU A 205 12.02 -14.36 -2.48
N ILE A 206 11.70 -13.06 -2.42
CA ILE A 206 11.06 -12.44 -1.24
C ILE A 206 9.58 -12.82 -1.19
N HIS A 207 9.16 -13.28 -0.01
CA HIS A 207 7.76 -13.55 0.30
C HIS A 207 7.10 -12.37 1.00
N GLU A 208 7.67 -11.92 2.11
CA GLU A 208 7.18 -10.77 2.87
C GLU A 208 8.35 -9.89 3.34
N VAL A 209 8.09 -8.60 3.48
CA VAL A 209 9.07 -7.63 3.97
C VAL A 209 8.39 -6.55 4.79
N CYS A 210 9.09 -6.12 5.84
CA CYS A 210 8.76 -4.93 6.62
C CYS A 210 10.01 -4.09 6.78
N VAL A 211 9.93 -2.81 6.40
CA VAL A 211 11.05 -1.86 6.51
C VAL A 211 10.72 -0.81 7.56
N PHE A 212 11.71 -0.40 8.34
CA PHE A 212 11.61 0.68 9.33
C PHE A 212 12.97 1.31 9.61
N GLY A 213 12.97 2.49 10.22
CA GLY A 213 14.20 3.17 10.66
C GLY A 213 14.76 2.57 11.93
N VAL A 214 16.08 2.50 12.01
CA VAL A 214 16.83 2.20 13.24
C VAL A 214 17.91 3.26 13.45
N PRO A 215 18.30 3.57 14.71
CA PRO A 215 19.32 4.57 14.98
C PRO A 215 20.66 4.27 14.31
N ASP A 216 21.30 5.32 13.79
CA ASP A 216 22.63 5.28 13.19
C ASP A 216 23.44 6.51 13.60
N GLU A 217 24.67 6.31 14.07
CA GLU A 217 25.53 7.40 14.57
C GLU A 217 25.87 8.45 13.49
N LYS A 218 25.98 8.03 12.23
CA LYS A 218 26.38 8.91 11.12
C LYS A 218 25.19 9.58 10.45
N TRP A 219 24.08 8.84 10.28
CA TRP A 219 22.96 9.25 9.43
C TRP A 219 21.71 9.62 10.22
N GLY A 220 21.75 9.57 11.56
CA GLY A 220 20.60 9.72 12.44
C GLY A 220 19.79 8.43 12.48
N GLU A 221 19.20 8.07 11.35
CA GLU A 221 18.56 6.78 11.16
C GLU A 221 18.98 6.14 9.84
N VAL A 222 18.85 4.83 9.74
CA VAL A 222 19.03 4.05 8.52
C VAL A 222 17.96 2.97 8.42
N GLY A 223 17.65 2.54 7.20
CA GLY A 223 16.67 1.49 6.98
C GLY A 223 17.14 0.13 7.52
N LYS A 224 16.22 -0.59 8.15
CA LYS A 224 16.29 -2.00 8.42
C LYS A 224 15.12 -2.72 7.76
N ALA A 225 15.41 -3.84 7.08
CA ALA A 225 14.41 -4.71 6.49
C ALA A 225 14.35 -6.04 7.25
N VAL A 226 13.14 -6.48 7.60
CA VAL A 226 12.85 -7.83 8.10
C VAL A 226 12.17 -8.59 6.99
N VAL A 227 12.75 -9.71 6.54
CA VAL A 227 12.41 -10.39 5.29
C VAL A 227 12.12 -11.86 5.54
N SER A 228 11.00 -12.36 5.03
CA SER A 228 10.78 -13.78 4.84
C SER A 228 10.93 -14.17 3.37
N LEU A 229 11.49 -15.35 3.11
CA LEU A 229 11.69 -15.86 1.77
C LEU A 229 10.60 -16.87 1.39
N LYS A 230 10.33 -17.02 0.10
CA LYS A 230 9.41 -18.05 -0.41
C LYS A 230 9.96 -19.44 -0.09
N PRO A 231 9.09 -20.44 0.11
CA PRO A 231 9.49 -21.80 0.39
C PRO A 231 10.51 -22.33 -0.62
N GLY A 232 11.64 -22.86 -0.12
CA GLY A 232 12.71 -23.43 -0.94
C GLY A 232 13.58 -22.41 -1.68
N LYS A 233 13.40 -21.10 -1.43
CA LYS A 233 14.24 -20.04 -1.99
C LYS A 233 15.28 -19.57 -0.97
N SER A 234 16.38 -19.03 -1.49
CA SER A 234 17.45 -18.41 -0.70
C SER A 234 17.86 -17.10 -1.37
N ALA A 235 18.22 -16.12 -0.56
CA ALA A 235 18.80 -14.86 -1.02
C ALA A 235 19.84 -14.40 0.01
N SER A 236 20.93 -13.79 -0.46
CA SER A 236 21.89 -13.13 0.45
C SER A 236 21.55 -11.64 0.56
N LYS A 237 22.02 -11.03 1.64
CA LYS A 237 21.92 -9.58 1.84
C LYS A 237 22.53 -8.82 0.67
N GLU A 238 23.72 -9.24 0.23
CA GLU A 238 24.46 -8.61 -0.86
C GLU A 238 23.66 -8.63 -2.18
N ALA A 239 23.01 -9.76 -2.47
CA ALA A 239 22.15 -9.89 -3.65
C ALA A 239 20.94 -8.96 -3.59
N ILE A 240 20.28 -8.85 -2.44
CA ILE A 240 19.16 -7.92 -2.24
C ILE A 240 19.63 -6.48 -2.39
N VAL A 241 20.74 -6.08 -1.73
CA VAL A 241 21.30 -4.72 -1.81
C VAL A 241 21.67 -4.37 -3.25
N ALA A 242 22.29 -5.29 -3.99
CA ALA A 242 22.63 -5.09 -5.39
C ALA A 242 21.39 -4.88 -6.27
N ALA A 243 20.33 -5.68 -6.07
CA ALA A 243 19.08 -5.54 -6.79
C ALA A 243 18.38 -4.19 -6.50
N LEU A 244 18.43 -3.71 -5.26
CA LEU A 244 17.88 -2.42 -4.88
C LEU A 244 18.70 -1.25 -5.41
N GLY A 245 20.02 -1.41 -5.59
CA GLY A 245 20.93 -0.35 -6.06
C GLY A 245 20.60 0.20 -7.44
N SER A 246 19.91 -0.57 -8.28
CA SER A 246 19.43 -0.13 -9.59
C SER A 246 18.08 0.59 -9.57
N LYS A 247 17.37 0.55 -8.44
CA LYS A 247 15.99 1.04 -8.31
C LYS A 247 15.84 2.20 -7.33
N LEU A 248 16.70 2.26 -6.32
CA LEU A 248 16.58 3.19 -5.20
C LEU A 248 17.83 4.04 -5.04
N ALA A 249 17.64 5.27 -4.55
CA ALA A 249 18.75 6.11 -4.10
C ALA A 249 19.49 5.43 -2.92
N ARG A 250 20.80 5.63 -2.84
CA ARG A 250 21.67 4.91 -1.90
C ARG A 250 21.23 5.03 -0.43
N TYR A 251 20.75 6.19 -0.01
CA TYR A 251 20.31 6.45 1.37
C TYR A 251 19.00 5.71 1.73
N LYS A 252 18.23 5.24 0.73
CA LYS A 252 17.01 4.44 0.91
C LYS A 252 17.29 2.94 1.04
N ILE A 253 18.48 2.46 0.62
CA ILE A 253 18.81 1.05 0.67
C ILE A 253 19.01 0.64 2.14
N PRO A 254 18.31 -0.40 2.64
CA PRO A 254 18.44 -0.85 4.02
C PRO A 254 19.89 -1.23 4.35
N LYS A 255 20.42 -0.65 5.44
CA LYS A 255 21.75 -1.00 5.96
C LYS A 255 21.74 -2.39 6.61
N TYR A 256 20.64 -2.76 7.23
CA TYR A 256 20.46 -4.03 7.92
C TYR A 256 19.34 -4.84 7.29
N ILE A 257 19.53 -6.16 7.13
CA ILE A 257 18.54 -7.09 6.60
C ILE A 257 18.52 -8.32 7.50
N ALA A 258 17.42 -8.51 8.23
CA ALA A 258 17.19 -9.68 9.06
C ALA A 258 16.29 -10.68 8.31
N PHE A 259 16.74 -11.93 8.21
CA PHE A 259 15.94 -13.01 7.64
C PHE A 259 15.17 -13.73 8.74
N VAL A 260 13.88 -13.95 8.50
CA VAL A 260 12.96 -14.61 9.45
C VAL A 260 12.11 -15.64 8.71
N ASP A 261 11.58 -16.61 9.44
CA ASP A 261 10.66 -17.60 8.86
C ASP A 261 9.32 -16.94 8.49
N GLU A 262 8.82 -16.03 9.33
CA GLU A 262 7.58 -15.31 9.12
C GLU A 262 7.65 -13.88 9.69
N VAL A 263 7.15 -12.91 8.94
CA VAL A 263 7.00 -11.53 9.41
C VAL A 263 5.75 -11.42 10.28
N PRO A 264 5.83 -10.83 11.51
CA PRO A 264 4.69 -10.73 12.43
C PRO A 264 3.45 -10.06 11.82
N LYS A 265 2.31 -10.74 11.88
CA LYS A 265 1.02 -10.30 11.32
C LYS A 265 -0.10 -10.35 12.38
N ASN A 266 -1.16 -9.63 12.13
CA ASN A 266 -2.40 -9.75 12.88
C ASN A 266 -3.30 -10.89 12.34
N ASN A 267 -4.43 -11.13 13.00
CA ASN A 267 -5.37 -12.20 12.65
C ASN A 267 -6.01 -12.07 11.26
N VAL A 268 -5.88 -10.91 10.60
CA VAL A 268 -6.36 -10.69 9.22
C VAL A 268 -5.22 -10.67 8.20
N GLY A 269 -4.02 -11.12 8.59
CA GLY A 269 -2.86 -11.27 7.70
C GLY A 269 -2.10 -9.97 7.39
N LYS A 270 -2.38 -8.87 8.10
CA LYS A 270 -1.67 -7.60 7.93
C LYS A 270 -0.43 -7.55 8.82
N ILE A 271 0.73 -7.18 8.26
CA ILE A 271 1.98 -6.96 9.00
C ILE A 271 1.77 -5.89 10.09
N VAL A 272 2.18 -6.21 11.32
CA VAL A 272 2.09 -5.33 12.49
C VAL A 272 3.47 -4.69 12.72
N VAL A 273 3.72 -3.54 12.11
CA VAL A 273 5.02 -2.84 12.15
C VAL A 273 5.53 -2.65 13.57
N SER A 274 4.67 -2.24 14.52
CA SER A 274 5.08 -2.06 15.93
C SER A 274 5.65 -3.34 16.55
N LYS A 275 5.04 -4.50 16.23
CA LYS A 275 5.53 -5.79 16.72
C LYS A 275 6.84 -6.22 16.04
N VAL A 276 7.00 -5.88 14.76
CA VAL A 276 8.27 -6.12 14.04
C VAL A 276 9.38 -5.28 14.66
N VAL A 277 9.12 -4.00 14.93
CA VAL A 277 10.08 -3.09 15.59
C VAL A 277 10.41 -3.57 17.00
N GLU A 278 9.44 -4.02 17.77
CA GLU A 278 9.67 -4.58 19.12
C GLU A 278 10.64 -5.78 19.10
N LEU A 279 10.47 -6.69 18.15
CA LEU A 279 11.25 -7.91 18.04
C LEU A 279 12.62 -7.70 17.38
N TYR A 280 12.69 -6.83 16.39
CA TYR A 280 13.84 -6.70 15.49
C TYR A 280 14.43 -5.29 15.42
N GLY A 281 14.00 -4.32 16.24
CA GLY A 281 14.39 -2.91 16.18
C GLY A 281 15.83 -2.58 16.57
N ARG A 282 16.71 -3.58 16.77
CA ARG A 282 18.15 -3.35 16.98
C ARG A 282 18.86 -3.05 15.67
N ALA A 283 19.86 -2.14 15.70
CA ALA A 283 20.68 -1.78 14.54
C ALA A 283 21.73 -2.87 14.22
N THR A 284 21.26 -4.09 13.95
CA THR A 284 22.05 -5.28 13.57
C THR A 284 21.30 -6.09 12.53
N ASP A 285 21.99 -6.92 11.78
CA ASP A 285 21.35 -7.90 10.87
C ASP A 285 20.61 -8.98 11.65
#